data_6f85ce83081da12e7dcf53409bcedad2
#
_entry.id   6f85ce83081da12e7dcf53409bcedad2
#
_cell.length_a   1.000
_cell.length_b   1.000
_cell.length_c   1.000
_cell.angle_alpha   90.00
_cell.angle_beta   90.00
_cell.angle_gamma   90.00
#
_symmetry.space_group_name_H-M   'P 1'
#
loop_
_entity.id
_entity.type
_entity.pdbx_description
1 polymer ?
#
loop_
_entity_poly.entity_id
_entity_poly.type
_entity_poly.pdbx_seq_one_letter_code
_entity_poly.pdbx_strand_id
1 'polypeptide(L)'
;MSAERSPARKPAAGVPAPAELGLLGDDLGYLLRRAQLAVFADFGETLAELQLRPGQFAVLTAIDHNPGVTQSDVCQLLGIQRPNFVAVIDDLEARGLARRTSSAADRRSNSLLLTAAGKRLLQRAVDLQREHESRLARRLGPGGRQTLLELLSRIANTE
;
A
#
# COMPACT_ATOMS: atom_id res chain seq x y z
N MET A 1 -7.46 -39.05 55.00
CA MET A 1 -6.78 -38.89 53.70
C MET A 1 -6.85 -37.43 53.34
N SER A 2 -5.79 -36.67 53.69
CA SER A 2 -5.69 -35.24 53.47
C SER A 2 -5.03 -34.99 52.09
N ALA A 3 -5.72 -34.29 51.21
CA ALA A 3 -5.20 -33.91 49.92
C ALA A 3 -4.36 -32.64 50.11
N GLU A 4 -3.05 -32.73 49.93
CA GLU A 4 -2.12 -31.63 49.89
C GLU A 4 -2.41 -30.76 48.67
N ARG A 5 -2.77 -29.51 48.92
CA ARG A 5 -2.85 -28.47 47.89
C ARG A 5 -1.44 -28.01 47.56
N SER A 6 -1.01 -28.29 46.32
CA SER A 6 0.21 -27.76 45.76
C SER A 6 0.16 -26.22 45.70
N PRO A 7 1.20 -25.47 46.12
CA PRO A 7 1.17 -24.01 46.11
C PRO A 7 1.27 -23.50 44.65
N ALA A 8 0.33 -22.63 44.31
CA ALA A 8 0.34 -21.91 43.03
C ALA A 8 1.65 -21.11 42.89
N ARG A 9 2.37 -21.40 41.82
CA ARG A 9 3.63 -20.74 41.40
C ARG A 9 3.31 -19.26 41.16
N LYS A 10 3.86 -18.36 41.95
CA LYS A 10 3.83 -16.89 41.71
C LYS A 10 4.40 -16.60 40.34
N PRO A 11 3.75 -15.77 39.48
CA PRO A 11 4.34 -15.33 38.24
C PRO A 11 5.58 -14.50 38.54
N ALA A 12 6.65 -14.73 37.77
CA ALA A 12 7.91 -14.00 37.85
C ALA A 12 7.64 -12.52 37.57
N ALA A 13 8.09 -11.66 38.48
CA ALA A 13 8.05 -10.20 38.34
C ALA A 13 8.95 -9.82 37.12
N GLY A 14 8.38 -9.13 36.11
CA GLY A 14 9.21 -8.43 35.15
C GLY A 14 8.81 -8.42 33.68
N VAL A 15 7.76 -9.15 33.23
CA VAL A 15 7.26 -8.96 31.86
C VAL A 15 6.02 -8.07 31.95
N PRO A 16 6.05 -6.82 31.41
CA PRO A 16 4.84 -6.00 31.39
C PRO A 16 3.76 -6.75 30.59
N ALA A 17 2.53 -6.77 31.08
CA ALA A 17 1.39 -7.31 30.35
C ALA A 17 1.34 -6.64 28.97
N PRO A 18 1.02 -7.38 27.90
CA PRO A 18 0.89 -6.78 26.57
C PRO A 18 -0.14 -5.64 26.65
N ALA A 19 0.22 -4.48 26.07
CA ALA A 19 -0.68 -3.33 26.05
C ALA A 19 -1.97 -3.70 25.33
N GLU A 20 -3.11 -3.45 25.99
CA GLU A 20 -4.42 -3.69 25.40
C GLU A 20 -4.88 -2.50 24.57
N LEU A 21 -5.57 -2.77 23.47
CA LEU A 21 -6.08 -1.73 22.59
C LEU A 21 -7.32 -0.99 23.14
N GLY A 22 -7.96 -1.54 24.18
CA GLY A 22 -9.19 -0.98 24.72
C GLY A 22 -10.25 -0.76 23.64
N LEU A 23 -10.85 0.44 23.60
CA LEU A 23 -11.87 0.81 22.61
C LEU A 23 -11.38 0.74 21.14
N LEU A 24 -10.07 0.85 20.90
CA LEU A 24 -9.52 0.78 19.54
C LEU A 24 -9.62 -0.62 18.93
N GLY A 25 -9.81 -1.66 19.75
CA GLY A 25 -9.96 -3.04 19.28
C GLY A 25 -11.14 -3.25 18.32
N ASP A 26 -12.22 -2.50 18.53
CA ASP A 26 -13.46 -2.56 17.75
C ASP A 26 -13.69 -1.29 16.89
N ASP A 27 -12.74 -0.34 16.91
CA ASP A 27 -12.84 0.87 16.11
C ASP A 27 -12.52 0.59 14.63
N LEU A 28 -13.51 0.82 13.76
CA LEU A 28 -13.41 0.54 12.33
C LEU A 28 -12.25 1.30 11.65
N GLY A 29 -12.10 2.58 11.98
CA GLY A 29 -11.05 3.42 11.40
C GLY A 29 -9.65 2.93 11.81
N TYR A 30 -9.50 2.53 13.06
CA TYR A 30 -8.25 1.97 13.56
C TYR A 30 -7.93 0.60 12.94
N LEU A 31 -8.94 -0.26 12.79
CA LEU A 31 -8.77 -1.58 12.14
C LEU A 31 -8.39 -1.44 10.67
N LEU A 32 -9.03 -0.51 9.93
CA LEU A 32 -8.65 -0.18 8.55
C LEU A 32 -7.21 0.31 8.45
N ARG A 33 -6.79 1.21 9.35
CA ARG A 33 -5.40 1.66 9.43
C ARG A 33 -4.43 0.51 9.66
N ARG A 34 -4.73 -0.38 10.61
CA ARG A 34 -3.89 -1.56 10.89
C ARG A 34 -3.80 -2.51 9.71
N ALA A 35 -4.93 -2.78 9.06
CA ALA A 35 -4.99 -3.62 7.87
C ALA A 35 -4.15 -3.01 6.74
N GLN A 36 -4.30 -1.70 6.47
CA GLN A 36 -3.49 -0.98 5.50
C GLN A 36 -1.99 -1.12 5.79
N LEU A 37 -1.55 -0.86 7.02
CA LEU A 37 -0.13 -0.98 7.39
C LEU A 37 0.41 -2.39 7.14
N ALA A 38 -0.34 -3.43 7.50
CA ALA A 38 0.06 -4.81 7.31
C ALA A 38 0.13 -5.20 5.81
N VAL A 39 -0.86 -4.79 5.02
CA VAL A 39 -0.90 -5.03 3.56
C VAL A 39 0.24 -4.29 2.87
N PHE A 40 0.51 -3.04 3.23
CA PHE A 40 1.60 -2.25 2.63
C PHE A 40 2.98 -2.76 3.01
N ALA A 41 3.17 -3.27 4.23
CA ALA A 41 4.42 -3.91 4.64
C ALA A 41 4.70 -5.18 3.81
N ASP A 42 3.74 -6.11 3.73
CA ASP A 42 3.84 -7.35 2.92
C ASP A 42 4.05 -7.03 1.42
N PHE A 43 3.36 -6.01 0.89
CA PHE A 43 3.57 -5.58 -0.49
C PHE A 43 4.94 -4.94 -0.70
N GLY A 44 5.42 -4.15 0.27
CA GLY A 44 6.77 -3.58 0.24
C GLY A 44 7.86 -4.64 0.21
N GLU A 45 7.73 -5.69 1.02
CA GLU A 45 8.62 -6.86 1.00
C GLU A 45 8.57 -7.58 -0.36
N THR A 46 7.36 -7.75 -0.91
CA THR A 46 7.15 -8.36 -2.23
C THR A 46 7.86 -7.59 -3.36
N LEU A 47 7.88 -6.26 -3.30
CA LEU A 47 8.50 -5.41 -4.32
C LEU A 47 9.99 -5.12 -4.06
N ALA A 48 10.56 -5.59 -2.93
CA ALA A 48 11.92 -5.23 -2.49
C ALA A 48 12.99 -5.64 -3.51
N GLU A 49 12.85 -6.79 -4.18
CA GLU A 49 13.79 -7.23 -5.23
C GLU A 49 13.87 -6.28 -6.42
N LEU A 50 12.80 -5.52 -6.68
CA LEU A 50 12.74 -4.50 -7.73
C LEU A 50 13.19 -3.12 -7.23
N GLN A 51 13.55 -3.01 -5.96
CA GLN A 51 13.82 -1.73 -5.29
C GLN A 51 12.66 -0.74 -5.50
N LEU A 52 11.43 -1.22 -5.44
CA LEU A 52 10.22 -0.46 -5.70
C LEU A 52 9.38 -0.41 -4.42
N ARG A 53 8.88 0.78 -4.10
CA ARG A 53 7.95 0.98 -2.98
C ARG A 53 6.50 0.94 -3.48
N PRO A 54 5.52 0.54 -2.65
CA PRO A 54 4.10 0.52 -3.04
C PRO A 54 3.59 1.84 -3.64
N GLY A 55 3.98 3.00 -3.10
CA GLY A 55 3.64 4.30 -3.65
C GLY A 55 4.23 4.56 -5.04
N GLN A 56 5.45 4.09 -5.31
CA GLN A 56 6.08 4.18 -6.63
C GLN A 56 5.39 3.26 -7.65
N PHE A 57 5.01 2.06 -7.23
CA PHE A 57 4.21 1.14 -8.05
C PHE A 57 2.88 1.79 -8.45
N ALA A 58 2.17 2.42 -7.50
CA ALA A 58 0.92 3.13 -7.79
C ALA A 58 1.12 4.27 -8.80
N VAL A 59 2.18 5.08 -8.66
CA VAL A 59 2.50 6.17 -9.60
C VAL A 59 2.85 5.63 -10.98
N LEU A 60 3.69 4.59 -11.10
CA LEU A 60 4.02 3.97 -12.38
C LEU A 60 2.75 3.42 -13.07
N THR A 61 1.87 2.75 -12.31
CA THR A 61 0.60 2.22 -12.81
C THR A 61 -0.31 3.35 -13.32
N ALA A 62 -0.45 4.44 -12.58
CA ALA A 62 -1.26 5.58 -12.98
C ALA A 62 -0.75 6.22 -14.28
N ILE A 63 0.56 6.37 -14.44
CA ILE A 63 1.19 6.92 -15.65
C ILE A 63 1.02 5.97 -16.84
N ASP A 64 1.15 4.65 -16.63
CA ASP A 64 1.03 3.66 -17.73
C ASP A 64 -0.39 3.60 -18.29
N HIS A 65 -1.40 3.67 -17.41
CA HIS A 65 -2.81 3.70 -17.81
C HIS A 65 -3.25 5.03 -18.46
N ASN A 66 -2.53 6.13 -18.17
CA ASN A 66 -2.88 7.47 -18.62
C ASN A 66 -1.64 8.16 -19.23
N PRO A 67 -1.15 7.73 -20.39
CA PRO A 67 0.01 8.34 -21.01
C PRO A 67 -0.19 9.84 -21.26
N GLY A 68 0.72 10.68 -20.78
CA GLY A 68 0.59 12.14 -20.89
C GLY A 68 -0.20 12.79 -19.74
N VAL A 69 -0.58 12.04 -18.72
CA VAL A 69 -1.24 12.53 -17.51
C VAL A 69 -0.41 13.61 -16.83
N THR A 70 -1.06 14.65 -16.27
CA THR A 70 -0.36 15.68 -15.51
C THR A 70 -0.02 15.24 -14.09
N GLN A 71 0.94 15.90 -13.46
CA GLN A 71 1.28 15.64 -12.05
C GLN A 71 0.07 15.89 -11.11
N SER A 72 -0.72 16.92 -11.41
CA SER A 72 -1.91 17.25 -10.63
C SER A 72 -2.97 16.15 -10.71
N ASP A 73 -3.20 15.61 -11.90
CA ASP A 73 -4.19 14.53 -12.08
C ASP A 73 -3.76 13.25 -11.37
N VAL A 74 -2.45 12.91 -11.38
CA VAL A 74 -1.94 11.75 -10.63
C VAL A 74 -2.10 11.96 -9.12
N CYS A 75 -1.79 13.17 -8.61
CA CYS A 75 -2.01 13.50 -7.21
C CYS A 75 -3.47 13.33 -6.80
N GLN A 76 -4.39 13.83 -7.61
CA GLN A 76 -5.82 13.71 -7.37
C GLN A 76 -6.28 12.24 -7.45
N LEU A 77 -5.89 11.51 -8.48
CA LEU A 77 -6.24 10.11 -8.69
C LEU A 77 -5.81 9.22 -7.53
N LEU A 78 -4.60 9.44 -7.00
CA LEU A 78 -4.00 8.60 -5.96
C LEU A 78 -4.18 9.16 -4.53
N GLY A 79 -4.80 10.32 -4.37
CA GLY A 79 -4.94 10.98 -3.06
C GLY A 79 -3.60 11.35 -2.43
N ILE A 80 -2.57 11.64 -3.23
CA ILE A 80 -1.21 11.94 -2.76
C ILE A 80 -1.00 13.45 -2.67
N GLN A 81 -0.47 13.93 -1.55
CA GLN A 81 -0.06 15.32 -1.40
C GLN A 81 1.08 15.67 -2.35
N ARG A 82 1.00 16.84 -3.00
CA ARG A 82 1.95 17.26 -4.04
C ARG A 82 3.43 17.18 -3.63
N PRO A 83 3.86 17.59 -2.43
CA PRO A 83 5.27 17.45 -2.03
C PRO A 83 5.75 15.98 -2.01
N ASN A 84 4.91 15.07 -1.53
CA ASN A 84 5.22 13.63 -1.49
C ASN A 84 5.31 13.05 -2.92
N PHE A 85 4.42 13.48 -3.81
CA PHE A 85 4.44 13.08 -5.20
C PHE A 85 5.72 13.55 -5.92
N VAL A 86 6.14 14.79 -5.70
CA VAL A 86 7.37 15.34 -6.31
C VAL A 86 8.57 14.48 -5.94
N ALA A 87 8.73 14.11 -4.67
CA ALA A 87 9.81 13.23 -4.23
C ALA A 87 9.77 11.85 -4.91
N VAL A 88 8.57 11.29 -5.12
CA VAL A 88 8.40 10.00 -5.81
C VAL A 88 8.78 10.11 -7.28
N ILE A 89 8.30 11.13 -7.99
CA ILE A 89 8.56 11.25 -9.43
C ILE A 89 10.02 11.63 -9.72
N ASP A 90 10.65 12.43 -8.86
CA ASP A 90 12.07 12.77 -8.97
C ASP A 90 12.95 11.50 -8.85
N ASP A 91 12.65 10.60 -7.89
CA ASP A 91 13.34 9.32 -7.77
C ASP A 91 13.12 8.43 -9.01
N LEU A 92 11.89 8.34 -9.51
CA LEU A 92 11.59 7.55 -10.70
C LEU A 92 12.30 8.10 -11.96
N GLU A 93 12.42 9.42 -12.10
CA GLU A 93 13.18 10.05 -13.16
C GLU A 93 14.69 9.80 -13.02
N ALA A 94 15.22 9.97 -11.82
CA ALA A 94 16.65 9.69 -11.55
C ALA A 94 17.02 8.23 -11.87
N ARG A 95 16.08 7.30 -11.69
CA ARG A 95 16.24 5.88 -12.05
C ARG A 95 15.93 5.60 -13.54
N GLY A 96 15.58 6.59 -14.31
CA GLY A 96 15.24 6.44 -15.74
C GLY A 96 13.96 5.63 -16.00
N LEU A 97 13.02 5.59 -15.05
CA LEU A 97 11.78 4.80 -15.14
C LEU A 97 10.61 5.62 -15.68
N ALA A 98 10.56 6.91 -15.36
CA ALA A 98 9.59 7.87 -15.85
C ALA A 98 10.29 9.11 -16.39
N ARG A 99 9.56 9.96 -17.08
CA ARG A 99 10.05 11.26 -17.55
C ARG A 99 8.93 12.27 -17.57
N ARG A 100 9.28 13.51 -17.27
CA ARG A 100 8.44 14.67 -17.54
C ARG A 100 8.65 15.13 -18.98
N THR A 101 7.57 15.50 -19.64
CA THR A 101 7.61 16.11 -20.98
C THR A 101 6.81 17.39 -20.96
N SER A 102 7.30 18.45 -21.62
CA SER A 102 6.48 19.63 -21.83
C SER A 102 5.27 19.28 -22.71
N SER A 103 4.07 19.61 -22.21
CA SER A 103 2.87 19.49 -23.04
C SER A 103 2.95 20.47 -24.20
N ALA A 104 2.65 19.99 -25.42
CA ALA A 104 2.55 20.86 -26.60
C ALA A 104 1.38 21.86 -26.47
N ALA A 105 0.38 21.54 -25.66
CA ALA A 105 -0.82 22.37 -25.45
C ALA A 105 -0.68 23.37 -24.30
N ASP A 106 0.15 23.06 -23.27
CA ASP A 106 0.39 23.95 -22.15
C ASP A 106 1.81 23.79 -21.62
N ARG A 107 2.66 24.80 -21.85
CA ARG A 107 4.04 24.88 -21.36
C ARG A 107 4.16 24.88 -19.84
N ARG A 108 3.06 25.07 -19.11
CA ARG A 108 3.03 25.10 -17.63
C ARG A 108 2.69 23.75 -17.00
N SER A 109 2.16 22.80 -17.77
CA SER A 109 1.84 21.46 -17.30
C SER A 109 2.85 20.45 -17.83
N ASN A 110 3.58 19.82 -16.91
CA ASN A 110 4.46 18.71 -17.24
C ASN A 110 3.63 17.43 -17.35
N SER A 111 3.58 16.87 -18.54
CA SER A 111 3.02 15.54 -18.79
C SER A 111 3.99 14.45 -18.36
N LEU A 112 3.48 13.33 -17.89
CA LEU A 112 4.24 12.20 -17.42
C LEU A 112 4.15 11.03 -18.40
N LEU A 113 5.26 10.39 -18.65
CA LEU A 113 5.36 9.18 -19.48
C LEU A 113 6.30 8.17 -18.84
N LEU A 114 6.00 6.88 -18.98
CA LEU A 114 6.95 5.83 -18.69
C LEU A 114 8.00 5.71 -19.77
N THR A 115 9.21 5.41 -19.38
CA THR A 115 10.27 4.96 -20.30
C THR A 115 10.08 3.47 -20.64
N ALA A 116 10.81 2.97 -21.61
CA ALA A 116 10.84 1.53 -21.89
C ALA A 116 11.33 0.71 -20.69
N ALA A 117 12.26 1.25 -19.89
CA ALA A 117 12.73 0.62 -18.65
C ALA A 117 11.63 0.62 -17.57
N GLY A 118 10.90 1.74 -17.42
CA GLY A 118 9.76 1.83 -16.51
C GLY A 118 8.66 0.83 -16.83
N LYS A 119 8.31 0.68 -18.11
CA LYS A 119 7.31 -0.31 -18.54
C LYS A 119 7.73 -1.76 -18.23
N ARG A 120 9.00 -2.10 -18.47
CA ARG A 120 9.52 -3.45 -18.13
C ARG A 120 9.52 -3.70 -16.63
N LEU A 121 9.93 -2.71 -15.83
CA LEU A 121 9.88 -2.82 -14.39
C LEU A 121 8.45 -2.97 -13.87
N LEU A 122 7.53 -2.16 -14.39
CA LEU A 122 6.11 -2.23 -14.01
C LEU A 122 5.51 -3.60 -14.34
N GLN A 123 5.83 -4.18 -15.50
CA GLN A 123 5.34 -5.52 -15.84
C GLN A 123 5.76 -6.57 -14.82
N ARG A 124 7.03 -6.58 -14.40
CA ARG A 124 7.52 -7.47 -13.34
C ARG A 124 6.83 -7.19 -12.01
N ALA A 125 6.63 -5.92 -11.68
CA ALA A 125 5.95 -5.53 -10.45
C ALA A 125 4.48 -5.97 -10.43
N VAL A 126 3.80 -5.95 -11.59
CA VAL A 126 2.42 -6.48 -11.74
C VAL A 126 2.35 -7.98 -11.49
N ASP A 127 3.34 -8.75 -11.94
CA ASP A 127 3.36 -10.19 -11.66
C ASP A 127 3.53 -10.47 -10.15
N LEU A 128 4.44 -9.76 -9.49
CA LEU A 128 4.60 -9.82 -8.02
C LEU A 128 3.35 -9.35 -7.26
N GLN A 129 2.68 -8.32 -7.76
CA GLN A 129 1.42 -7.84 -7.20
C GLN A 129 0.32 -8.91 -7.26
N ARG A 130 0.23 -9.69 -8.34
CA ARG A 130 -0.73 -10.81 -8.44
C ARG A 130 -0.45 -11.90 -7.40
N GLU A 131 0.80 -12.20 -7.12
CA GLU A 131 1.18 -13.14 -6.07
C GLU A 131 0.80 -12.62 -4.67
N HIS A 132 1.07 -11.34 -4.40
CA HIS A 132 0.65 -10.67 -3.18
C HIS A 132 -0.88 -10.71 -3.00
N GLU A 133 -1.66 -10.34 -4.03
CA GLU A 133 -3.12 -10.41 -4.03
C GLU A 133 -3.63 -11.85 -3.75
N SER A 134 -2.97 -12.85 -4.33
CA SER A 134 -3.32 -14.25 -4.09
C SER A 134 -3.09 -14.68 -2.64
N ARG A 135 -2.02 -14.16 -1.98
CA ARG A 135 -1.78 -14.38 -0.55
C ARG A 135 -2.86 -13.73 0.31
N LEU A 136 -3.25 -12.49 0.01
CA LEU A 136 -4.33 -11.81 0.71
C LEU A 136 -5.67 -12.53 0.54
N ALA A 137 -6.00 -12.96 -0.68
CA ALA A 137 -7.23 -13.70 -0.95
C ALA A 137 -7.32 -14.99 -0.13
N ARG A 138 -6.21 -15.73 0.01
CA ARG A 138 -6.18 -16.94 0.87
C ARG A 138 -6.42 -16.62 2.35
N ARG A 139 -5.89 -15.49 2.87
CA ARG A 139 -6.14 -15.05 4.26
C ARG A 139 -7.59 -14.67 4.50
N LEU A 140 -8.26 -14.12 3.50
CA LEU A 140 -9.66 -13.69 3.58
C LEU A 140 -10.66 -14.84 3.42
N GLY A 141 -10.22 -16.00 2.93
CA GLY A 141 -11.06 -17.15 2.66
C GLY A 141 -11.96 -16.99 1.42
N PRO A 142 -12.78 -18.02 1.13
CA PRO A 142 -13.64 -18.02 -0.05
C PRO A 142 -14.61 -16.84 -0.06
N GLY A 143 -14.64 -16.08 -1.16
CA GLY A 143 -15.50 -14.90 -1.32
C GLY A 143 -15.06 -13.65 -0.53
N GLY A 144 -14.20 -13.78 0.48
CA GLY A 144 -13.82 -12.70 1.38
C GLY A 144 -13.16 -11.52 0.68
N ARG A 145 -12.33 -11.77 -0.35
CA ARG A 145 -11.73 -10.69 -1.16
C ARG A 145 -12.80 -9.84 -1.85
N GLN A 146 -13.77 -10.47 -2.50
CA GLN A 146 -14.82 -9.75 -3.21
C GLN A 146 -15.67 -8.91 -2.24
N THR A 147 -16.08 -9.51 -1.14
CA THR A 147 -16.85 -8.81 -0.09
C THR A 147 -16.08 -7.61 0.46
N LEU A 148 -14.76 -7.78 0.74
CA LEU A 148 -13.95 -6.68 1.25
C LEU A 148 -13.82 -5.53 0.25
N LEU A 149 -13.62 -5.82 -1.05
CA LEU A 149 -13.57 -4.79 -2.10
C LEU A 149 -14.87 -3.99 -2.17
N GLU A 150 -16.03 -4.65 -2.10
CA GLU A 150 -17.34 -3.99 -2.10
C GLU A 150 -17.51 -3.07 -0.88
N LEU A 151 -17.14 -3.54 0.31
CA LEU A 151 -17.23 -2.75 1.54
C LEU A 151 -16.29 -1.53 1.53
N LEU A 152 -15.04 -1.72 1.11
CA LEU A 152 -14.07 -0.64 0.98
C LEU A 152 -14.51 0.40 -0.06
N SER A 153 -15.07 -0.04 -1.19
CA SER A 153 -15.59 0.87 -2.22
C SER A 153 -16.73 1.74 -1.70
N ARG A 154 -17.61 1.19 -0.86
CA ARG A 154 -18.70 1.97 -0.21
C ARG A 154 -18.16 3.03 0.75
N ILE A 155 -17.07 2.73 1.44
CA ILE A 155 -16.43 3.68 2.37
C ILE A 155 -15.69 4.77 1.59
N ALA A 156 -14.99 4.40 0.50
CA ALA A 156 -14.19 5.33 -0.30
C ALA A 156 -15.01 6.27 -1.16
N ASN A 157 -16.17 5.82 -1.67
CA ASN A 157 -17.11 6.61 -2.47
C ASN A 157 -18.16 7.25 -1.55
N THR A 158 -17.75 8.08 -0.60
CA THR A 158 -18.66 9.00 0.10
C THR A 158 -19.11 10.07 -0.91
N GLU A 159 -20.39 9.99 -1.32
CA GLU A 159 -21.09 11.07 -2.02
C GLU A 159 -21.16 12.35 -1.18
#